data_35cd82c8a3fc4002b140bfce139bb273
#
_entry.id   35cd82c8a3fc4002b140bfce139bb273
#
_cell.length_a   1.000
_cell.length_b   1.000
_cell.length_c   1.000
_cell.angle_alpha   90.00
_cell.angle_beta   90.00
_cell.angle_gamma   90.00
#
_symmetry.space_group_name_H-M   'P 1'
#
loop_
_entity.id
_entity.type
_entity.pdbx_description
1 polymer ?
#
loop_
_entity_poly.entity_id
_entity_poly.type
_entity_poly.pdbx_seq_one_letter_code
_entity_poly.pdbx_strand_id
1 'polypeptide(L)'
;MKKIVILFILMVTLQTLSAQKYGYLNKEELYKSIPEYDSATVQVDKLRNEYENMLASMQGEYSSKTTSLNNESATISDYLRQTRQDELKNLSVRIQLFSVRANAQLEDKKNQLLQPIITRVDNAIKAVATEQGFIFVIDSGQMLFTDEKKCTNILPLVKANLGVK
;
A
#
# COMPACT_ATOMS: atom_id res chain seq x y z
N MET A 1 43.88 -36.97 -34.13
CA MET A 1 42.40 -36.90 -34.22
C MET A 1 41.75 -36.92 -32.82
N LYS A 2 42.05 -37.87 -31.91
CA LYS A 2 41.45 -37.91 -30.55
C LYS A 2 41.65 -36.62 -29.72
N LYS A 3 42.82 -35.97 -29.78
CA LYS A 3 43.11 -34.73 -29.05
C LYS A 3 42.30 -33.53 -29.56
N ILE A 4 42.00 -33.49 -30.87
CA ILE A 4 41.18 -32.43 -31.48
C ILE A 4 39.69 -32.58 -31.08
N VAL A 5 39.21 -33.82 -31.01
CA VAL A 5 37.83 -34.10 -30.57
C VAL A 5 37.64 -33.74 -29.11
N ILE A 6 38.62 -34.00 -28.24
CA ILE A 6 38.57 -33.62 -26.80
C ILE A 6 38.57 -32.10 -26.64
N LEU A 7 39.37 -31.39 -27.45
CA LEU A 7 39.40 -29.92 -27.45
C LEU A 7 38.08 -29.31 -27.94
N PHE A 8 37.42 -29.93 -28.89
CA PHE A 8 36.12 -29.49 -29.39
C PHE A 8 35.00 -29.74 -28.39
N ILE A 9 35.02 -30.87 -27.70
CA ILE A 9 34.06 -31.17 -26.60
C ILE A 9 34.25 -30.20 -25.46
N LEU A 10 35.49 -29.86 -25.08
CA LEU A 10 35.78 -28.87 -24.03
C LEU A 10 35.30 -27.46 -24.39
N MET A 11 35.36 -27.10 -25.68
CA MET A 11 34.92 -25.80 -26.20
C MET A 11 33.39 -25.66 -26.21
N VAL A 12 32.65 -26.75 -26.39
CA VAL A 12 31.18 -26.76 -26.39
C VAL A 12 30.62 -26.69 -24.98
N THR A 13 31.32 -27.19 -23.96
CA THR A 13 30.88 -27.15 -22.54
C THR A 13 31.06 -25.77 -21.88
N LEU A 14 31.84 -24.86 -22.48
CA LEU A 14 32.03 -23.49 -21.96
C LEU A 14 30.90 -22.54 -22.34
N GLN A 15 29.92 -22.93 -23.14
CA GLN A 15 28.85 -22.05 -23.62
C GLN A 15 27.63 -21.96 -22.69
N THR A 16 27.59 -22.70 -21.60
CA THR A 16 26.44 -22.70 -20.68
C THR A 16 26.63 -21.90 -19.39
N LEU A 17 27.55 -20.94 -19.34
CA LEU A 17 27.49 -19.91 -18.31
C LEU A 17 26.37 -18.93 -18.67
N SER A 18 25.16 -19.32 -18.38
CA SER A 18 24.05 -18.36 -18.36
C SER A 18 24.41 -17.27 -17.37
N ALA A 19 24.80 -16.11 -17.87
CA ALA A 19 25.09 -14.97 -16.99
C ALA A 19 23.84 -14.72 -16.14
N GLN A 20 24.01 -14.81 -14.82
CA GLN A 20 22.93 -14.58 -13.86
C GLN A 20 22.37 -13.18 -14.08
N LYS A 21 21.10 -13.09 -14.43
CA LYS A 21 20.43 -11.81 -14.68
C LYS A 21 19.79 -11.31 -13.40
N TYR A 22 20.09 -10.08 -13.06
CA TYR A 22 19.52 -9.39 -11.91
C TYR A 22 18.65 -8.24 -12.43
N GLY A 23 17.40 -8.20 -11.95
CA GLY A 23 16.44 -7.17 -12.33
C GLY A 23 16.17 -6.19 -11.20
N TYR A 24 15.80 -4.98 -11.57
CA TYR A 24 15.22 -4.01 -10.64
C TYR A 24 14.10 -3.21 -11.31
N LEU A 25 13.21 -2.68 -10.50
CA LEU A 25 12.19 -1.72 -10.93
C LEU A 25 11.79 -0.85 -9.74
N ASN A 26 11.26 0.33 -10.00
CA ASN A 26 10.64 1.17 -8.98
C ASN A 26 9.13 0.84 -8.92
N LYS A 27 8.70 0.19 -7.82
CA LYS A 27 7.28 -0.18 -7.63
C LYS A 27 6.36 1.04 -7.54
N GLU A 28 6.80 2.12 -6.91
CA GLU A 28 6.01 3.33 -6.78
C GLU A 28 5.75 3.97 -8.16
N GLU A 29 6.79 4.05 -9.01
CA GLU A 29 6.65 4.54 -10.37
C GLU A 29 5.73 3.65 -11.20
N LEU A 30 5.83 2.33 -11.03
CA LEU A 30 4.96 1.38 -11.69
C LEU A 30 3.49 1.59 -11.30
N TYR A 31 3.19 1.70 -10.00
CA TYR A 31 1.83 1.95 -9.54
C TYR A 31 1.25 3.27 -10.06
N LYS A 32 2.05 4.36 -10.06
CA LYS A 32 1.65 5.66 -10.61
C LYS A 32 1.34 5.62 -12.12
N SER A 33 1.85 4.62 -12.84
CA SER A 33 1.53 4.45 -14.27
C SER A 33 0.22 3.69 -14.51
N ILE A 34 -0.47 3.23 -13.46
CA ILE A 34 -1.70 2.44 -13.54
C ILE A 34 -2.89 3.34 -13.18
N PRO A 35 -3.74 3.75 -14.14
CA PRO A 35 -4.86 4.68 -13.88
C PRO A 35 -5.85 4.16 -12.82
N GLU A 36 -6.07 2.85 -12.78
CA GLU A 36 -6.96 2.22 -11.80
C GLU A 36 -6.41 2.34 -10.37
N TYR A 37 -5.07 2.35 -10.20
CA TYR A 37 -4.44 2.55 -8.89
C TYR A 37 -4.67 3.96 -8.36
N ASP A 38 -4.48 4.98 -9.21
CA ASP A 38 -4.77 6.36 -8.85
C ASP A 38 -6.24 6.55 -8.48
N SER A 39 -7.15 6.01 -9.29
CA SER A 39 -8.59 6.06 -9.02
C SER A 39 -8.96 5.38 -7.70
N ALA A 40 -8.36 4.21 -7.41
CA ALA A 40 -8.57 3.49 -6.17
C ALA A 40 -8.03 4.27 -4.95
N THR A 41 -6.84 4.86 -5.08
CA THR A 41 -6.23 5.67 -4.03
C THR A 41 -7.08 6.89 -3.70
N VAL A 42 -7.56 7.61 -4.72
CA VAL A 42 -8.45 8.77 -4.53
C VAL A 42 -9.73 8.37 -3.79
N GLN A 43 -10.33 7.21 -4.11
CA GLN A 43 -11.52 6.74 -3.40
C GLN A 43 -11.24 6.41 -1.92
N VAL A 44 -10.11 5.80 -1.63
CA VAL A 44 -9.70 5.49 -0.25
C VAL A 44 -9.44 6.78 0.53
N ASP A 45 -8.74 7.75 -0.07
CA ASP A 45 -8.44 9.03 0.56
C ASP A 45 -9.70 9.86 0.81
N LYS A 46 -10.65 9.84 -0.12
CA LYS A 46 -11.95 10.47 0.08
C LYS A 46 -12.68 9.89 1.29
N LEU A 47 -12.75 8.57 1.40
CA LEU A 47 -13.40 7.90 2.52
C LEU A 47 -12.68 8.19 3.84
N ARG A 48 -11.33 8.24 3.84
CA ARG A 48 -10.54 8.64 5.01
C ARG A 48 -10.92 10.03 5.48
N ASN A 49 -10.91 11.00 4.57
CA ASN A 49 -11.25 12.39 4.89
C ASN A 49 -12.69 12.52 5.42
N GLU A 50 -13.64 11.76 4.88
CA GLU A 50 -15.01 11.72 5.39
C GLU A 50 -15.05 11.22 6.86
N TYR A 51 -14.33 10.15 7.18
CA TYR A 51 -14.28 9.61 8.54
C TYR A 51 -13.53 10.54 9.50
N GLU A 52 -12.44 11.16 9.08
CA GLU A 52 -11.72 12.15 9.89
C GLU A 52 -12.59 13.36 10.22
N ASN A 53 -13.35 13.87 9.25
CA ASN A 53 -14.27 14.98 9.48
C ASN A 53 -15.42 14.59 10.42
N MET A 54 -15.98 13.39 10.29
CA MET A 54 -17.02 12.90 11.22
C MET A 54 -16.47 12.75 12.63
N LEU A 55 -15.26 12.19 12.77
CA LEU A 55 -14.60 12.04 14.07
C LEU A 55 -14.32 13.39 14.73
N ALA A 56 -13.80 14.35 13.96
CA ALA A 56 -13.55 15.71 14.43
C ALA A 56 -14.85 16.40 14.89
N SER A 57 -15.95 16.23 14.16
CA SER A 57 -17.26 16.75 14.53
C SER A 57 -17.76 16.16 15.85
N MET A 58 -17.64 14.84 16.03
CA MET A 58 -18.06 14.16 17.26
C MET A 58 -17.20 14.59 18.47
N GLN A 59 -15.89 14.79 18.26
CA GLN A 59 -14.97 15.28 19.29
C GLN A 59 -15.28 16.74 19.66
N GLY A 60 -15.62 17.56 18.65
CA GLY A 60 -16.07 18.94 18.86
C GLY A 60 -17.36 19.01 19.68
N GLU A 61 -18.34 18.14 19.39
CA GLU A 61 -19.56 18.01 20.19
C GLU A 61 -19.25 17.63 21.65
N TYR A 62 -18.37 16.64 21.84
CA TYR A 62 -17.97 16.22 23.20
C TYR A 62 -17.29 17.37 23.94
N SER A 63 -16.38 18.09 23.36
CA SER A 63 -15.71 19.23 23.96
C SER A 63 -16.67 20.35 24.33
N SER A 64 -17.60 20.69 23.43
CA SER A 64 -18.62 21.72 23.67
C SER A 64 -19.55 21.34 24.83
N LYS A 65 -20.05 20.10 24.85
CA LYS A 65 -20.92 19.61 25.96
C LYS A 65 -20.16 19.57 27.29
N THR A 66 -18.88 19.20 27.30
CA THR A 66 -18.02 19.19 28.47
C THR A 66 -17.85 20.62 29.01
N THR A 67 -17.58 21.59 28.15
CA THR A 67 -17.43 23.00 28.52
C THR A 67 -18.74 23.54 29.10
N SER A 68 -19.88 23.24 28.45
CA SER A 68 -21.20 23.66 28.97
C SER A 68 -21.50 23.08 30.35
N LEU A 69 -21.24 21.79 30.54
CA LEU A 69 -21.44 21.15 31.84
C LEU A 69 -20.57 21.76 32.91
N ASN A 70 -19.31 22.07 32.66
CA ASN A 70 -18.40 22.69 33.61
C ASN A 70 -18.85 24.11 33.98
N ASN A 71 -19.33 24.89 33.03
CA ASN A 71 -19.80 26.25 33.26
C ASN A 71 -21.10 26.32 34.08
N GLU A 72 -22.00 25.34 33.90
CA GLU A 72 -23.31 25.30 34.52
C GLU A 72 -23.36 24.45 35.82
N SER A 73 -22.28 23.76 36.15
CA SER A 73 -22.25 22.72 37.19
C SER A 73 -22.66 23.23 38.61
N ALA A 74 -22.49 24.54 38.87
CA ALA A 74 -22.89 25.15 40.13
C ALA A 74 -24.38 25.55 40.17
N THR A 75 -25.06 25.60 39.03
CA THR A 75 -26.43 26.18 38.92
C THR A 75 -27.50 25.13 38.57
N ILE A 76 -27.10 23.96 38.09
CA ILE A 76 -28.03 22.89 37.68
C ILE A 76 -28.29 21.91 38.81
N SER A 77 -29.49 21.25 38.79
CA SER A 77 -29.80 20.19 39.74
C SER A 77 -28.89 18.98 39.58
N ASP A 78 -28.71 18.19 40.65
CA ASP A 78 -27.92 16.97 40.64
C ASP A 78 -28.43 15.95 39.60
N TYR A 79 -29.75 15.85 39.44
CA TYR A 79 -30.37 15.00 38.43
C TYR A 79 -29.93 15.41 37.00
N LEU A 80 -30.00 16.71 36.71
CA LEU A 80 -29.58 17.20 35.36
C LEU A 80 -28.09 17.05 35.15
N ARG A 81 -27.27 17.26 36.16
CA ARG A 81 -25.83 17.03 36.14
C ARG A 81 -25.52 15.58 35.79
N GLN A 82 -26.14 14.64 36.47
CA GLN A 82 -25.97 13.21 36.21
C GLN A 82 -26.38 12.84 34.80
N THR A 83 -27.51 13.33 34.32
CA THR A 83 -27.99 13.10 32.97
C THR A 83 -26.96 13.55 31.92
N ARG A 84 -26.40 14.76 32.09
CA ARG A 84 -25.37 15.29 31.15
C ARG A 84 -24.05 14.52 31.22
N GLN A 85 -23.67 14.02 32.42
CA GLN A 85 -22.50 13.14 32.56
C GLN A 85 -22.70 11.81 31.81
N ASP A 86 -23.89 11.23 31.90
CA ASP A 86 -24.23 10.00 31.21
C ASP A 86 -24.28 10.21 29.70
N GLU A 87 -24.75 11.36 29.20
CA GLU A 87 -24.67 11.74 27.78
C GLU A 87 -23.22 11.84 27.29
N LEU A 88 -22.35 12.49 28.07
CA LEU A 88 -20.92 12.60 27.75
C LEU A 88 -20.23 11.23 27.69
N LYS A 89 -20.53 10.36 28.66
CA LYS A 89 -20.04 8.99 28.70
C LYS A 89 -20.49 8.21 27.47
N ASN A 90 -21.77 8.30 27.12
CA ASN A 90 -22.32 7.64 25.92
C ASN A 90 -21.68 8.18 24.62
N LEU A 91 -21.47 9.51 24.53
CA LEU A 91 -20.82 10.13 23.39
C LEU A 91 -19.37 9.68 23.29
N SER A 92 -18.63 9.60 24.40
CA SER A 92 -17.26 9.08 24.44
C SER A 92 -17.17 7.64 23.88
N VAL A 93 -18.09 6.76 24.34
CA VAL A 93 -18.17 5.37 23.82
C VAL A 93 -18.48 5.35 22.33
N ARG A 94 -19.41 6.21 21.87
CA ARG A 94 -19.73 6.32 20.43
C ARG A 94 -18.54 6.76 19.60
N ILE A 95 -17.75 7.73 20.07
CA ILE A 95 -16.51 8.19 19.42
C ILE A 95 -15.51 7.01 19.28
N GLN A 96 -15.29 6.26 20.36
CA GLN A 96 -14.39 5.11 20.34
C GLN A 96 -14.87 4.03 19.36
N LEU A 97 -16.13 3.67 19.40
CA LEU A 97 -16.72 2.67 18.50
C LEU A 97 -16.69 3.13 17.04
N PHE A 98 -16.96 4.42 16.80
CA PHE A 98 -16.86 4.99 15.46
C PHE A 98 -15.43 4.90 14.94
N SER A 99 -14.42 5.31 15.72
CA SER A 99 -13.01 5.24 15.33
C SER A 99 -12.59 3.81 14.94
N VAL A 100 -12.95 2.81 15.76
CA VAL A 100 -12.63 1.40 15.48
C VAL A 100 -13.32 0.93 14.19
N ARG A 101 -14.60 1.24 14.01
CA ARG A 101 -15.36 0.83 12.82
C ARG A 101 -14.87 1.54 11.56
N ALA A 102 -14.58 2.83 11.64
CA ALA A 102 -14.06 3.62 10.53
C ALA A 102 -12.71 3.08 10.03
N ASN A 103 -11.79 2.76 10.95
CA ASN A 103 -10.51 2.16 10.61
C ASN A 103 -10.68 0.78 9.93
N ALA A 104 -11.56 -0.07 10.47
CA ALA A 104 -11.84 -1.38 9.87
C ALA A 104 -12.44 -1.23 8.45
N GLN A 105 -13.43 -0.37 8.28
CA GLN A 105 -14.05 -0.13 6.96
C GLN A 105 -13.10 0.50 5.95
N LEU A 106 -12.19 1.37 6.42
CA LEU A 106 -11.16 1.97 5.55
C LEU A 106 -10.17 0.90 5.07
N GLU A 107 -9.72 0.00 5.95
CA GLU A 107 -8.83 -1.09 5.59
C GLU A 107 -9.51 -2.10 4.66
N ASP A 108 -10.77 -2.45 4.92
CA ASP A 108 -11.57 -3.31 4.03
C ASP A 108 -11.72 -2.68 2.64
N LYS A 109 -12.03 -1.38 2.58
CA LYS A 109 -12.16 -0.66 1.31
C LYS A 109 -10.85 -0.60 0.55
N LYS A 110 -9.75 -0.33 1.25
CA LYS A 110 -8.40 -0.34 0.70
C LYS A 110 -8.05 -1.70 0.11
N ASN A 111 -8.28 -2.77 0.86
CA ASN A 111 -8.02 -4.13 0.41
C ASN A 111 -8.89 -4.48 -0.80
N GLN A 112 -10.18 -4.15 -0.78
CA GLN A 112 -11.10 -4.40 -1.88
C GLN A 112 -10.64 -3.74 -3.19
N LEU A 113 -10.15 -2.49 -3.13
CA LEU A 113 -9.81 -1.71 -4.30
C LEU A 113 -8.36 -1.96 -4.78
N LEU A 114 -7.40 -2.04 -3.86
CA LEU A 114 -5.98 -2.09 -4.20
C LEU A 114 -5.45 -3.51 -4.35
N GLN A 115 -5.97 -4.50 -3.58
CA GLN A 115 -5.44 -5.86 -3.62
C GLN A 115 -5.51 -6.52 -5.01
N PRO A 116 -6.58 -6.38 -5.80
CA PRO A 116 -6.60 -6.91 -7.17
C PRO A 116 -5.53 -6.30 -8.06
N ILE A 117 -5.26 -5.00 -7.90
CA ILE A 117 -4.24 -4.27 -8.67
C ILE A 117 -2.84 -4.75 -8.26
N ILE A 118 -2.58 -4.85 -6.95
CA ILE A 118 -1.31 -5.37 -6.41
C ILE A 118 -1.05 -6.78 -6.93
N THR A 119 -2.04 -7.66 -6.88
CA THR A 119 -1.93 -9.03 -7.38
C THR A 119 -1.61 -9.06 -8.89
N ARG A 120 -2.27 -8.22 -9.69
CA ARG A 120 -2.01 -8.08 -11.13
C ARG A 120 -0.58 -7.63 -11.40
N VAL A 121 -0.09 -6.64 -10.67
CA VAL A 121 1.28 -6.12 -10.77
C VAL A 121 2.30 -7.20 -10.38
N ASP A 122 2.12 -7.87 -9.25
CA ASP A 122 3.04 -8.91 -8.79
C ASP A 122 3.10 -10.09 -9.79
N ASN A 123 1.97 -10.45 -10.39
CA ASN A 123 1.92 -11.48 -11.45
C ASN A 123 2.65 -11.03 -12.71
N ALA A 124 2.51 -9.77 -13.13
CA ALA A 124 3.22 -9.22 -14.28
C ALA A 124 4.74 -9.19 -14.05
N ILE A 125 5.19 -8.77 -12.85
CA ILE A 125 6.61 -8.82 -12.47
C ILE A 125 7.14 -10.24 -12.54
N LYS A 126 6.42 -11.22 -11.96
CA LYS A 126 6.81 -12.64 -11.99
C LYS A 126 6.87 -13.19 -13.42
N ALA A 127 5.88 -12.87 -14.26
CA ALA A 127 5.85 -13.30 -15.65
C ALA A 127 7.07 -12.79 -16.42
N VAL A 128 7.33 -11.48 -16.35
CA VAL A 128 8.51 -10.85 -17.00
C VAL A 128 9.82 -11.44 -16.46
N ALA A 129 9.93 -11.59 -15.13
CA ALA A 129 11.14 -12.14 -14.51
C ALA A 129 11.42 -13.56 -14.99
N THR A 130 10.39 -14.41 -15.04
CA THR A 130 10.50 -15.80 -15.50
C THR A 130 10.84 -15.88 -16.99
N GLU A 131 10.11 -15.14 -17.82
CA GLU A 131 10.30 -15.13 -19.28
C GLU A 131 11.72 -14.67 -19.70
N GLN A 132 12.21 -13.63 -19.01
CA GLN A 132 13.52 -13.04 -19.30
C GLN A 132 14.69 -13.75 -18.58
N GLY A 133 14.40 -14.72 -17.69
CA GLY A 133 15.40 -15.50 -16.97
C GLY A 133 16.11 -14.72 -15.86
N PHE A 134 15.43 -13.78 -15.20
CA PHE A 134 15.95 -13.11 -14.02
C PHE A 134 15.92 -14.04 -12.80
N ILE A 135 17.00 -14.05 -12.01
CA ILE A 135 17.09 -14.83 -10.77
C ILE A 135 16.28 -14.16 -9.68
N PHE A 136 16.36 -12.83 -9.59
CA PHE A 136 15.52 -12.02 -8.71
C PHE A 136 15.29 -10.63 -9.30
N VAL A 137 14.26 -9.99 -8.81
CA VAL A 137 13.90 -8.59 -9.09
C VAL A 137 13.74 -7.87 -7.76
N ILE A 138 14.39 -6.73 -7.62
CA ILE A 138 14.38 -5.92 -6.40
C ILE A 138 13.69 -4.58 -6.67
N ASP A 139 12.96 -4.10 -5.66
CA ASP A 139 12.39 -2.76 -5.68
C ASP A 139 13.48 -1.71 -5.44
N SER A 140 13.77 -0.90 -6.47
CA SER A 140 14.81 0.13 -6.41
C SER A 140 14.49 1.26 -5.42
N GLY A 141 13.22 1.44 -5.05
CA GLY A 141 12.83 2.40 -4.01
C GLY A 141 13.40 2.09 -2.63
N GLN A 142 13.89 0.85 -2.41
CA GLN A 142 14.50 0.40 -1.16
C GLN A 142 16.02 0.22 -1.27
N MET A 143 16.62 0.56 -2.43
CA MET A 143 18.04 0.38 -2.69
C MET A 143 18.80 1.68 -2.57
N LEU A 144 19.98 1.63 -1.92
CA LEU A 144 20.89 2.77 -1.85
C LEU A 144 21.76 2.93 -3.11
N PHE A 145 22.00 1.82 -3.82
CA PHE A 145 22.85 1.79 -5.02
C PHE A 145 22.46 0.63 -5.93
N THR A 146 22.51 0.86 -7.23
CA THR A 146 22.35 -0.16 -8.28
C THR A 146 23.41 0.05 -9.35
N ASP A 147 24.16 -1.00 -9.67
CA ASP A 147 25.07 -1.00 -10.83
C ASP A 147 24.25 -1.30 -12.09
N GLU A 148 23.90 -0.25 -12.83
CA GLU A 148 23.10 -0.36 -14.07
C GLU A 148 23.77 -1.20 -15.18
N LYS A 149 25.09 -1.44 -15.08
CA LYS A 149 25.78 -2.31 -16.04
C LYS A 149 25.57 -3.79 -15.74
N LYS A 150 25.25 -4.14 -14.49
CA LYS A 150 25.08 -5.52 -14.02
C LYS A 150 23.62 -5.87 -13.72
N CYS A 151 22.78 -4.87 -13.49
CA CYS A 151 21.36 -5.05 -13.21
C CYS A 151 20.53 -4.40 -14.33
N THR A 152 19.44 -5.03 -14.68
CA THR A 152 18.54 -4.56 -15.73
C THR A 152 17.30 -3.91 -15.13
N ASN A 153 16.98 -2.69 -15.59
CA ASN A 153 15.69 -2.08 -15.28
C ASN A 153 14.60 -2.79 -16.08
N ILE A 154 13.70 -3.48 -15.37
CA ILE A 154 12.59 -4.21 -15.99
C ILE A 154 11.26 -3.43 -15.99
N LEU A 155 11.24 -2.21 -15.46
CA LEU A 155 10.03 -1.39 -15.42
C LEU A 155 9.34 -1.23 -16.78
N PRO A 156 10.05 -0.93 -17.89
CA PRO A 156 9.42 -0.84 -19.21
C PRO A 156 8.78 -2.15 -19.68
N LEU A 157 9.40 -3.28 -19.36
CA LEU A 157 8.88 -4.61 -19.73
C LEU A 157 7.62 -4.94 -18.95
N VAL A 158 7.59 -4.62 -17.65
CA VAL A 158 6.42 -4.84 -16.80
C VAL A 158 5.28 -3.91 -17.21
N LYS A 159 5.55 -2.64 -17.50
CA LYS A 159 4.55 -1.70 -18.05
C LYS A 159 3.95 -2.23 -19.35
N ALA A 160 4.77 -2.71 -20.27
CA ALA A 160 4.31 -3.32 -21.52
C ALA A 160 3.44 -4.56 -21.29
N ASN A 161 3.82 -5.43 -20.35
CA ASN A 161 3.03 -6.62 -19.97
C ASN A 161 1.67 -6.25 -19.36
N LEU A 162 1.61 -5.17 -18.59
CA LEU A 162 0.37 -4.63 -18.00
C LEU A 162 -0.48 -3.83 -19.00
N GLY A 163 0.06 -3.48 -20.18
CA GLY A 163 -0.60 -2.63 -21.16
C GLY A 163 -0.69 -1.16 -20.75
N VAL A 164 0.20 -0.69 -19.87
CA VAL A 164 0.28 0.72 -19.41
C VAL A 164 1.51 1.42 -19.99
N LYS A 165 1.48 2.76 -20.03
CA LYS A 165 2.55 3.60 -20.62
C LYS A 165 3.51 4.13 -19.57
#